data_8012fda3739c10c366af9fa60e4e7e5e
#
_entry.id   8012fda3739c10c366af9fa60e4e7e5e
#
_cell.length_a   1.000
_cell.length_b   1.000
_cell.length_c   1.000
_cell.angle_alpha   90.00
_cell.angle_beta   90.00
_cell.angle_gamma   90.00
#
_symmetry.space_group_name_H-M   'P 1'
#
loop_
_entity.id
_entity.type
_entity.pdbx_description
1 polymer ?
#
loop_
_entity_poly.entity_id
_entity_poly.type
_entity_poly.pdbx_seq_one_letter_code
_entity_poly.pdbx_strand_id
1 'polypeptide(L)'
;MSQEIKTQTPLSPVTPTSLPRMTYEEFLEWADGINAEWVDGEVILMSPPSLAHQQILSFLAALLQFFAEANDLGEVLFAPFQMRLRTRPSGREPDVLFIARDRLDKLQDAYLDGPADLAVEIISPDSRARDRVDKYHEYEQAGVREYWLIDPAREFADFYQLNADGVYSQVVIDDDRIYRSQVMEGLWLKVDWLWQDPLPTLMSVLKEWGLVK
;
A
#
# COMPACT_ATOMS: atom_id res chain seq x y z
N MET A 1 41.49 40.35 24.89
CA MET A 1 40.49 39.42 25.46
C MET A 1 40.20 38.37 24.41
N SER A 2 40.84 37.23 24.58
CA SER A 2 40.68 36.07 23.65
C SER A 2 39.49 35.25 24.15
N GLN A 3 38.48 35.05 23.28
CA GLN A 3 37.37 34.14 23.56
C GLN A 3 37.79 32.71 23.25
N GLU A 4 37.72 31.83 24.25
CA GLU A 4 37.91 30.39 24.09
C GLU A 4 36.68 29.80 23.37
N ILE A 5 36.90 29.20 22.22
CA ILE A 5 35.91 28.40 21.48
C ILE A 5 35.83 27.05 22.21
N LYS A 6 34.70 26.82 22.90
CA LYS A 6 34.37 25.50 23.45
C LYS A 6 34.06 24.54 22.31
N THR A 7 34.97 23.63 22.08
CA THR A 7 34.81 22.47 21.18
C THR A 7 33.69 21.58 21.76
N GLN A 8 32.54 21.47 21.07
CA GLN A 8 31.51 20.50 21.43
C GLN A 8 32.02 19.10 21.04
N THR A 9 32.02 18.21 22.01
CA THR A 9 32.28 16.77 21.78
C THR A 9 31.23 16.21 20.82
N PRO A 10 31.60 15.48 19.74
CA PRO A 10 30.66 14.85 18.87
C PRO A 10 29.81 13.83 19.65
N LEU A 11 28.52 13.92 19.55
CA LEU A 11 27.59 12.92 20.08
C LEU A 11 27.91 11.57 19.42
N SER A 12 28.19 10.57 20.25
CA SER A 12 28.37 9.19 19.78
C SER A 12 27.11 8.77 19.00
N PRO A 13 27.25 8.03 17.89
CA PRO A 13 26.08 7.53 17.17
C PRO A 13 25.27 6.65 18.13
N VAL A 14 24.02 7.06 18.37
CA VAL A 14 23.05 6.24 19.10
C VAL A 14 22.76 5.04 18.20
N THR A 15 23.26 3.87 18.57
CA THR A 15 22.84 2.61 17.95
C THR A 15 21.33 2.52 18.11
N PRO A 16 20.53 2.33 17.04
CA PRO A 16 19.10 2.17 17.19
C PRO A 16 18.86 0.97 18.10
N THR A 17 18.30 1.22 19.27
CA THR A 17 17.86 0.17 20.18
C THR A 17 16.73 -0.55 19.42
N SER A 18 16.96 -1.80 19.02
CA SER A 18 15.89 -2.61 18.40
C SER A 18 14.72 -2.63 19.37
N LEU A 19 13.53 -2.34 18.88
CA LEU A 19 12.31 -2.48 19.68
C LEU A 19 12.21 -3.93 20.17
N PRO A 20 11.70 -4.18 21.41
CA PRO A 20 11.48 -5.53 21.89
C PRO A 20 10.52 -6.27 20.96
N ARG A 21 10.70 -7.56 20.80
CA ARG A 21 9.73 -8.40 20.12
C ARG A 21 8.43 -8.42 20.91
N MET A 22 7.31 -8.37 20.21
CA MET A 22 5.98 -8.34 20.80
C MET A 22 4.98 -9.16 19.99
N THR A 23 3.88 -9.56 20.62
CA THR A 23 2.75 -10.18 19.94
C THR A 23 2.05 -9.16 19.04
N TYR A 24 1.18 -9.64 18.14
CA TYR A 24 0.41 -8.73 17.27
C TYR A 24 -0.57 -7.87 18.07
N GLU A 25 -1.16 -8.43 19.11
CA GLU A 25 -2.07 -7.73 20.01
C GLU A 25 -1.35 -6.61 20.79
N GLU A 26 -0.16 -6.89 21.32
CA GLU A 26 0.68 -5.87 21.98
C GLU A 26 1.13 -4.80 20.98
N PHE A 27 1.40 -5.19 19.71
CA PHE A 27 1.75 -4.25 18.65
C PHE A 27 0.60 -3.29 18.34
N LEU A 28 -0.64 -3.77 18.22
CA LEU A 28 -1.79 -2.89 17.95
C LEU A 28 -1.98 -1.84 19.07
N GLU A 29 -1.76 -2.21 20.32
CA GLU A 29 -1.83 -1.27 21.45
C GLU A 29 -0.65 -0.28 21.42
N TRP A 30 0.55 -0.76 21.09
CA TRP A 30 1.76 0.05 21.03
C TRP A 30 1.77 1.02 19.85
N ALA A 31 1.24 0.60 18.68
CA ALA A 31 1.27 1.35 17.44
C ALA A 31 0.18 2.43 17.32
N ASP A 32 -0.60 2.68 18.37
CA ASP A 32 -1.63 3.73 18.34
C ASP A 32 -1.03 5.09 17.95
N GLY A 33 -1.43 5.59 16.79
CA GLY A 33 -0.89 6.82 16.18
C GLY A 33 0.52 6.73 15.62
N ILE A 34 1.12 5.54 15.52
CA ILE A 34 2.45 5.30 14.95
C ILE A 34 2.31 4.54 13.63
N ASN A 35 2.91 5.07 12.55
CA ASN A 35 2.96 4.37 11.26
C ASN A 35 4.04 3.29 11.31
N ALA A 36 3.64 2.03 11.46
CA ALA A 36 4.52 0.88 11.62
C ALA A 36 3.87 -0.41 11.15
N GLU A 37 4.69 -1.33 10.66
CA GLU A 37 4.31 -2.71 10.35
C GLU A 37 4.86 -3.68 11.41
N TRP A 38 4.22 -4.82 11.54
CA TRP A 38 4.65 -5.91 12.41
C TRP A 38 4.89 -7.18 11.60
N VAL A 39 6.05 -7.83 11.79
CA VAL A 39 6.42 -9.06 11.08
C VAL A 39 7.12 -10.01 12.03
N ASP A 40 6.56 -11.19 12.27
CA ASP A 40 7.15 -12.24 13.11
C ASP A 40 7.63 -11.74 14.48
N GLY A 41 6.92 -10.82 15.10
CA GLY A 41 7.26 -10.23 16.40
C GLY A 41 8.12 -8.97 16.31
N GLU A 42 8.60 -8.59 15.15
CA GLU A 42 9.43 -7.40 14.94
C GLU A 42 8.60 -6.22 14.43
N VAL A 43 8.88 -5.04 14.97
CA VAL A 43 8.25 -3.78 14.53
C VAL A 43 9.13 -3.08 13.51
N ILE A 44 8.54 -2.69 12.40
CA ILE A 44 9.19 -1.96 11.31
C ILE A 44 8.57 -0.57 11.26
N LEU A 45 9.32 0.44 11.68
CA LEU A 45 8.88 1.84 11.57
C LEU A 45 8.88 2.28 10.11
N MET A 46 7.83 2.99 9.71
CA MET A 46 7.69 3.52 8.36
C MET A 46 8.24 4.95 8.29
N SER A 47 8.94 5.25 7.20
CA SER A 47 9.43 6.60 6.94
C SER A 47 8.28 7.51 6.46
N PRO A 48 8.34 8.82 6.75
CA PRO A 48 7.36 9.76 6.21
C PRO A 48 7.32 9.70 4.67
N PRO A 49 6.13 9.67 4.06
CA PRO A 49 5.99 9.59 2.62
C PRO A 49 6.40 10.88 1.91
N SER A 50 6.87 10.77 0.66
CA SER A 50 7.15 11.93 -0.21
C SER A 50 5.86 12.57 -0.73
N LEU A 51 5.97 13.81 -1.26
CA LEU A 51 4.84 14.48 -1.90
C LEU A 51 4.29 13.66 -3.09
N ALA A 52 5.17 13.15 -3.95
CA ALA A 52 4.76 12.34 -5.10
C ALA A 52 4.00 11.06 -4.66
N HIS A 53 4.48 10.39 -3.60
CA HIS A 53 3.78 9.25 -3.01
C HIS A 53 2.37 9.66 -2.56
N GLN A 54 2.23 10.75 -1.81
CA GLN A 54 0.94 11.21 -1.29
C GLN A 54 -0.03 11.64 -2.39
N GLN A 55 0.48 12.24 -3.47
CA GLN A 55 -0.35 12.63 -4.62
C GLN A 55 -0.93 11.39 -5.32
N ILE A 56 -0.11 10.36 -5.58
CA ILE A 56 -0.56 9.11 -6.20
C ILE A 56 -1.50 8.35 -5.26
N LEU A 57 -1.18 8.28 -3.96
CA LEU A 57 -2.06 7.68 -2.95
C LEU A 57 -3.44 8.33 -2.96
N SER A 58 -3.49 9.66 -2.84
CA SER A 58 -4.75 10.41 -2.84
C SER A 58 -5.56 10.22 -4.13
N PHE A 59 -4.88 10.20 -5.27
CA PHE A 59 -5.50 9.97 -6.57
C PHE A 59 -6.11 8.57 -6.66
N LEU A 60 -5.35 7.53 -6.35
CA LEU A 60 -5.81 6.14 -6.43
C LEU A 60 -6.88 5.83 -5.39
N ALA A 61 -6.69 6.27 -4.15
CA ALA A 61 -7.70 6.06 -3.09
C ALA A 61 -9.06 6.67 -3.50
N ALA A 62 -9.06 7.91 -4.01
CA ALA A 62 -10.30 8.55 -4.45
C ALA A 62 -10.96 7.83 -5.64
N LEU A 63 -10.16 7.38 -6.62
CA LEU A 63 -10.67 6.66 -7.79
C LEU A 63 -11.27 5.30 -7.40
N LEU A 64 -10.53 4.49 -6.63
CA LEU A 64 -10.94 3.16 -6.23
C LEU A 64 -12.15 3.20 -5.31
N GLN A 65 -12.16 4.14 -4.34
CA GLN A 65 -13.30 4.32 -3.45
C GLN A 65 -14.56 4.70 -4.21
N PHE A 66 -14.50 5.72 -5.09
CA PHE A 66 -15.66 6.13 -5.86
C PHE A 66 -16.16 5.01 -6.76
N PHE A 67 -15.25 4.26 -7.40
CA PHE A 67 -15.62 3.14 -8.27
C PHE A 67 -16.29 2.01 -7.48
N ALA A 68 -15.75 1.65 -6.32
CA ALA A 68 -16.31 0.63 -5.43
C ALA A 68 -17.73 1.02 -4.96
N GLU A 69 -17.92 2.26 -4.52
CA GLU A 69 -19.22 2.79 -4.10
C GLU A 69 -20.23 2.82 -5.23
N ALA A 70 -19.86 3.33 -6.41
CA ALA A 70 -20.75 3.46 -7.56
C ALA A 70 -21.26 2.11 -8.10
N ASN A 71 -20.48 1.03 -7.91
CA ASN A 71 -20.78 -0.31 -8.40
C ASN A 71 -21.12 -1.31 -7.27
N ASP A 72 -21.22 -0.85 -6.03
CA ASP A 72 -21.59 -1.67 -4.88
C ASP A 72 -20.63 -2.87 -4.64
N LEU A 73 -19.30 -2.70 -4.88
CA LEU A 73 -18.34 -3.79 -4.90
C LEU A 73 -17.79 -4.16 -3.51
N GLY A 74 -17.72 -3.23 -2.59
CA GLY A 74 -17.11 -3.43 -1.26
C GLY A 74 -16.53 -2.15 -0.67
N GLU A 75 -15.50 -2.30 0.16
CA GLU A 75 -14.85 -1.20 0.88
C GLU A 75 -13.43 -0.96 0.39
N VAL A 76 -13.04 0.31 0.30
CA VAL A 76 -11.66 0.74 0.05
C VAL A 76 -11.13 1.45 1.30
N LEU A 77 -10.01 0.95 1.81
CA LEU A 77 -9.31 1.53 2.95
C LEU A 77 -7.89 1.89 2.54
N PHE A 78 -7.25 2.78 3.29
CA PHE A 78 -5.88 3.22 3.02
C PHE A 78 -5.11 3.40 4.34
N ALA A 79 -3.78 3.44 4.24
CA ALA A 79 -2.91 3.58 5.40
C ALA A 79 -3.26 4.82 6.25
N PRO A 80 -3.13 4.73 7.59
CA PRO A 80 -2.72 3.55 8.34
C PRO A 80 -3.93 2.63 8.64
N PHE A 81 -3.97 1.45 8.04
CA PHE A 81 -4.91 0.39 8.37
C PHE A 81 -4.24 -0.96 8.16
N GLN A 82 -4.23 -1.80 9.19
CA GLN A 82 -3.50 -3.06 9.19
C GLN A 82 -4.18 -4.14 8.36
N MET A 83 -3.40 -4.91 7.59
CA MET A 83 -3.79 -6.19 7.02
C MET A 83 -3.06 -7.31 7.76
N ARG A 84 -3.80 -8.09 8.58
CA ARG A 84 -3.25 -9.18 9.38
C ARG A 84 -3.16 -10.45 8.55
N LEU A 85 -1.95 -10.91 8.24
CA LEU A 85 -1.71 -12.16 7.52
C LEU A 85 -1.27 -13.27 8.47
N ARG A 86 -1.69 -14.52 8.18
CA ARG A 86 -1.46 -15.67 9.05
C ARG A 86 -0.51 -16.71 8.46
N THR A 87 -0.34 -16.76 7.15
CA THR A 87 0.60 -17.66 6.45
C THR A 87 2.04 -17.37 6.86
N ARG A 88 2.40 -16.10 6.91
CA ARG A 88 3.53 -15.57 7.65
C ARG A 88 2.95 -14.53 8.61
N PRO A 89 3.08 -14.73 9.95
CA PRO A 89 2.48 -13.80 10.89
C PRO A 89 2.94 -12.37 10.67
N SER A 90 2.06 -11.52 10.17
CA SER A 90 2.36 -10.11 9.92
C SER A 90 1.12 -9.22 10.01
N GLY A 91 1.36 -7.96 10.38
CA GLY A 91 0.46 -6.83 10.22
C GLY A 91 1.12 -5.85 9.26
N ARG A 92 0.66 -5.82 8.02
CA ARG A 92 1.13 -4.92 6.96
C ARG A 92 0.18 -3.74 6.82
N GLU A 93 0.71 -2.60 6.39
CA GLU A 93 -0.07 -1.40 6.06
C GLU A 93 0.07 -1.08 4.57
N PRO A 94 -0.66 -1.77 3.67
CA PRO A 94 -0.69 -1.36 2.27
C PRO A 94 -1.21 0.07 2.14
N ASP A 95 -0.68 0.81 1.17
CA ASP A 95 -1.10 2.18 0.92
C ASP A 95 -2.60 2.27 0.60
N VAL A 96 -3.13 1.31 -0.18
CA VAL A 96 -4.57 1.13 -0.41
C VAL A 96 -4.95 -0.34 -0.38
N LEU A 97 -6.09 -0.65 0.24
CA LEU A 97 -6.73 -1.96 0.28
C LEU A 97 -8.11 -1.87 -0.38
N PHE A 98 -8.51 -2.92 -1.09
CA PHE A 98 -9.91 -3.16 -1.41
C PHE A 98 -10.34 -4.51 -0.85
N ILE A 99 -11.52 -4.54 -0.23
CA ILE A 99 -12.16 -5.71 0.34
C ILE A 99 -13.51 -5.89 -0.33
N ALA A 100 -13.72 -7.02 -0.99
CA ALA A 100 -14.98 -7.32 -1.67
C ALA A 100 -16.13 -7.43 -0.66
N ARG A 101 -17.33 -7.09 -1.09
CA ARG A 101 -18.55 -7.02 -0.27
C ARG A 101 -18.82 -8.30 0.52
N ASP A 102 -18.62 -9.45 -0.08
CA ASP A 102 -18.82 -10.78 0.53
C ASP A 102 -17.77 -11.15 1.58
N ARG A 103 -16.76 -10.28 1.78
CA ARG A 103 -15.66 -10.47 2.74
C ARG A 103 -15.57 -9.37 3.81
N LEU A 104 -16.54 -8.46 3.86
CA LEU A 104 -16.56 -7.38 4.85
C LEU A 104 -16.69 -7.88 6.30
N ASP A 105 -17.12 -9.12 6.51
CA ASP A 105 -17.11 -9.78 7.83
C ASP A 105 -15.70 -9.98 8.43
N LYS A 106 -14.65 -9.84 7.61
CA LYS A 106 -13.25 -9.89 8.04
C LYS A 106 -12.71 -8.56 8.57
N LEU A 107 -13.43 -7.46 8.35
CA LEU A 107 -13.03 -6.16 8.90
C LEU A 107 -13.23 -6.13 10.41
N GLN A 108 -12.20 -5.70 11.11
CA GLN A 108 -12.19 -5.43 12.55
C GLN A 108 -11.99 -3.92 12.75
N ASP A 109 -12.10 -3.43 13.97
CA ASP A 109 -11.99 -1.99 14.28
C ASP A 109 -10.66 -1.37 13.84
N ALA A 110 -9.55 -2.13 13.93
CA ALA A 110 -8.19 -1.64 13.66
C ALA A 110 -7.46 -2.37 12.53
N TYR A 111 -8.03 -3.47 11.99
CA TYR A 111 -7.36 -4.28 10.98
C TYR A 111 -8.32 -5.15 10.16
N LEU A 112 -7.87 -5.59 8.99
CA LEU A 112 -8.48 -6.66 8.21
C LEU A 112 -7.91 -8.02 8.68
N ASP A 113 -8.75 -8.95 9.12
CA ASP A 113 -8.33 -10.31 9.51
C ASP A 113 -8.23 -11.23 8.29
N GLY A 114 -7.15 -11.15 7.59
CA GLY A 114 -6.83 -11.90 6.38
C GLY A 114 -6.37 -11.04 5.22
N PRO A 115 -6.13 -11.65 4.04
CA PRO A 115 -5.69 -10.92 2.85
C PRO A 115 -6.81 -10.04 2.28
N ALA A 116 -6.44 -8.85 1.78
CA ALA A 116 -7.30 -8.03 0.94
C ALA A 116 -7.56 -8.69 -0.42
N ASP A 117 -8.58 -8.23 -1.15
CA ASP A 117 -8.78 -8.63 -2.55
C ASP A 117 -7.82 -7.88 -3.48
N LEU A 118 -7.56 -6.59 -3.20
CA LEU A 118 -6.51 -5.80 -3.84
C LEU A 118 -5.66 -5.14 -2.77
N ALA A 119 -4.34 -5.19 -2.93
CA ALA A 119 -3.38 -4.38 -2.20
C ALA A 119 -2.58 -3.51 -3.17
N VAL A 120 -2.42 -2.24 -2.85
CA VAL A 120 -1.59 -1.28 -3.60
C VAL A 120 -0.47 -0.81 -2.71
N GLU A 121 0.76 -0.86 -3.22
CA GLU A 121 1.96 -0.31 -2.59
C GLU A 121 2.59 0.74 -3.50
N ILE A 122 2.82 1.93 -2.96
CA ILE A 122 3.50 3.01 -3.65
C ILE A 122 4.91 3.10 -3.10
N ILE A 123 5.89 2.74 -3.91
CA ILE A 123 7.28 2.57 -3.49
C ILE A 123 7.88 3.89 -3.00
N SER A 124 8.43 3.85 -1.79
CA SER A 124 9.39 4.84 -1.30
C SER A 124 10.83 4.36 -1.51
N PRO A 125 11.85 5.23 -1.42
CA PRO A 125 13.25 4.79 -1.49
C PRO A 125 13.60 3.73 -0.46
N ASP A 126 13.01 3.82 0.74
CA ASP A 126 13.32 2.94 1.89
C ASP A 126 12.53 1.62 1.85
N SER A 127 11.36 1.57 1.19
CA SER A 127 10.50 0.38 1.13
C SER A 127 10.80 -0.54 -0.06
N ARG A 128 11.54 -0.06 -1.07
CA ARG A 128 11.69 -0.71 -2.38
C ARG A 128 12.02 -2.21 -2.34
N ALA A 129 13.00 -2.63 -1.56
CA ALA A 129 13.39 -4.04 -1.48
C ALA A 129 12.29 -4.87 -0.82
N ARG A 130 11.70 -4.35 0.26
CA ARG A 130 10.61 -4.98 1.01
C ARG A 130 9.37 -5.17 0.15
N ASP A 131 8.93 -4.12 -0.57
CA ASP A 131 7.72 -4.17 -1.38
C ASP A 131 7.88 -5.08 -2.60
N ARG A 132 9.05 -5.06 -3.24
CA ARG A 132 9.32 -5.89 -4.43
C ARG A 132 9.57 -7.36 -4.14
N VAL A 133 10.04 -7.71 -2.96
CA VAL A 133 10.45 -9.09 -2.66
C VAL A 133 9.65 -9.66 -1.50
N ASP A 134 9.71 -9.03 -0.32
CA ASP A 134 9.11 -9.61 0.88
C ASP A 134 7.59 -9.59 0.79
N LYS A 135 6.99 -8.43 0.52
CA LYS A 135 5.52 -8.29 0.41
C LYS A 135 4.97 -9.04 -0.80
N TYR A 136 5.69 -9.06 -1.93
CA TYR A 136 5.28 -9.84 -3.10
C TYR A 136 5.02 -11.32 -2.75
N HIS A 137 6.01 -11.98 -2.13
CA HIS A 137 5.87 -13.39 -1.76
C HIS A 137 4.87 -13.59 -0.61
N GLU A 138 4.84 -12.67 0.34
CA GLU A 138 3.93 -12.74 1.48
C GLU A 138 2.47 -12.60 1.04
N TYR A 139 2.17 -11.62 0.16
CA TYR A 139 0.84 -11.39 -0.39
C TYR A 139 0.38 -12.53 -1.30
N GLU A 140 1.27 -13.04 -2.16
CA GLU A 140 1.02 -14.23 -2.97
C GLU A 140 0.61 -15.43 -2.11
N GLN A 141 1.41 -15.77 -1.11
CA GLN A 141 1.16 -16.90 -0.20
C GLN A 141 -0.09 -16.71 0.66
N ALA A 142 -0.40 -15.49 1.03
CA ALA A 142 -1.59 -15.17 1.81
C ALA A 142 -2.87 -15.20 0.98
N GLY A 143 -2.77 -15.11 -0.35
CA GLY A 143 -3.91 -15.11 -1.26
C GLY A 143 -4.50 -13.73 -1.53
N VAL A 144 -3.69 -12.66 -1.46
CA VAL A 144 -4.08 -11.35 -2.00
C VAL A 144 -4.28 -11.52 -3.49
N ARG A 145 -5.51 -11.31 -3.99
CA ARG A 145 -5.88 -11.68 -5.37
C ARG A 145 -5.27 -10.78 -6.42
N GLU A 146 -5.04 -9.51 -6.06
CA GLU A 146 -4.48 -8.50 -6.96
C GLU A 146 -3.50 -7.61 -6.20
N TYR A 147 -2.29 -7.43 -6.74
CA TYR A 147 -1.24 -6.64 -6.13
C TYR A 147 -0.69 -5.62 -7.12
N TRP A 148 -0.78 -4.32 -6.78
CA TRP A 148 -0.23 -3.23 -7.57
C TRP A 148 1.00 -2.67 -6.89
N LEU A 149 2.07 -2.54 -7.64
CA LEU A 149 3.34 -2.00 -7.18
C LEU A 149 3.72 -0.80 -8.03
N ILE A 150 3.68 0.41 -7.46
CA ILE A 150 3.83 1.67 -8.17
C ILE A 150 5.10 2.38 -7.71
N ASP A 151 6.02 2.68 -8.61
CA ASP A 151 7.30 3.36 -8.33
C ASP A 151 7.30 4.76 -8.97
N PRO A 152 6.90 5.83 -8.23
CA PRO A 152 6.83 7.18 -8.76
C PRO A 152 8.18 7.72 -9.23
N ALA A 153 9.28 7.30 -8.59
CA ALA A 153 10.61 7.78 -8.92
C ALA A 153 11.15 7.23 -10.27
N ARG A 154 10.55 6.13 -10.75
CA ARG A 154 10.92 5.48 -12.01
C ARG A 154 9.81 5.54 -13.06
N GLU A 155 8.65 6.13 -12.73
CA GLU A 155 7.44 6.13 -13.57
C GLU A 155 7.10 4.72 -14.04
N PHE A 156 7.06 3.79 -13.09
CA PHE A 156 6.90 2.37 -13.36
C PHE A 156 5.82 1.75 -12.46
N ALA A 157 4.95 0.94 -13.05
CA ALA A 157 3.93 0.19 -12.33
C ALA A 157 3.89 -1.28 -12.78
N ASP A 158 3.95 -2.19 -11.82
CA ASP A 158 3.69 -3.61 -11.99
C ASP A 158 2.31 -3.96 -11.43
N PHE A 159 1.59 -4.79 -12.15
CA PHE A 159 0.30 -5.32 -11.73
C PHE A 159 0.38 -6.85 -11.72
N TYR A 160 0.07 -7.44 -10.58
CA TYR A 160 0.10 -8.88 -10.38
C TYR A 160 -1.30 -9.38 -10.09
N GLN A 161 -1.67 -10.50 -10.69
CA GLN A 161 -2.94 -11.17 -10.48
C GLN A 161 -2.69 -12.61 -10.06
N LEU A 162 -3.36 -13.06 -8.99
CA LEU A 162 -3.24 -14.41 -8.48
C LEU A 162 -4.02 -15.36 -9.41
N ASN A 163 -3.33 -16.34 -9.98
CA ASN A 163 -3.94 -17.34 -10.85
C ASN A 163 -4.60 -18.47 -10.04
N ALA A 164 -5.22 -19.43 -10.73
CA ALA A 164 -5.89 -20.56 -10.09
C ALA A 164 -4.96 -21.49 -9.30
N ASP A 165 -3.66 -21.46 -9.59
CA ASP A 165 -2.64 -22.25 -8.89
C ASP A 165 -2.11 -21.52 -7.63
N GLY A 166 -2.62 -20.31 -7.33
CA GLY A 166 -2.20 -19.50 -6.19
C GLY A 166 -0.83 -18.84 -6.41
N VAL A 167 -0.45 -18.56 -7.65
CA VAL A 167 0.80 -17.91 -8.03
C VAL A 167 0.51 -16.60 -8.76
N TYR A 168 1.26 -15.56 -8.46
CA TYR A 168 1.14 -14.29 -9.17
C TYR A 168 1.63 -14.40 -10.61
N SER A 169 0.80 -13.87 -11.50
CA SER A 169 1.15 -13.61 -12.90
C SER A 169 1.19 -12.10 -13.10
N GLN A 170 2.30 -11.60 -13.63
CA GLN A 170 2.41 -10.19 -13.99
C GLN A 170 1.54 -9.91 -15.21
N VAL A 171 0.71 -8.89 -15.12
CA VAL A 171 -0.15 -8.44 -16.23
C VAL A 171 0.70 -7.65 -17.22
N VAL A 172 0.71 -8.11 -18.46
CA VAL A 172 1.34 -7.35 -19.55
C VAL A 172 0.39 -6.22 -19.95
N ILE A 173 0.87 -4.98 -19.87
CA ILE A 173 0.13 -3.81 -20.31
C ILE A 173 0.37 -3.63 -21.81
N ASP A 174 -0.70 -3.71 -22.59
CA ASP A 174 -0.69 -3.56 -24.04
C ASP A 174 -0.42 -2.11 -24.49
N ASP A 175 -0.38 -1.89 -25.82
CA ASP A 175 -0.14 -0.58 -26.44
C ASP A 175 -1.19 0.47 -26.05
N ASP A 176 -2.39 0.06 -25.62
CA ASP A 176 -3.44 0.95 -25.12
C ASP A 176 -3.12 1.54 -23.73
N ARG A 177 -2.07 1.02 -23.07
CA ARG A 177 -1.61 1.44 -21.76
C ARG A 177 -2.70 1.37 -20.68
N ILE A 178 -3.63 0.43 -20.81
CA ILE A 178 -4.77 0.24 -19.90
C ILE A 178 -4.59 -1.03 -19.08
N TYR A 179 -4.56 -0.87 -17.76
CA TYR A 179 -4.70 -1.98 -16.82
C TYR A 179 -6.20 -2.23 -16.55
N ARG A 180 -6.59 -3.52 -16.41
CA ARG A 180 -7.96 -3.93 -16.06
C ARG A 180 -7.93 -4.82 -14.83
N SER A 181 -8.69 -4.43 -13.78
CA SER A 181 -8.79 -5.19 -12.55
C SER A 181 -9.64 -6.45 -12.73
N GLN A 182 -9.23 -7.54 -12.07
CA GLN A 182 -10.04 -8.76 -11.96
C GLN A 182 -10.95 -8.74 -10.72
N VAL A 183 -10.55 -8.03 -9.66
CA VAL A 183 -11.29 -8.04 -8.39
C VAL A 183 -12.28 -6.90 -8.27
N MET A 184 -12.09 -5.83 -9.04
CA MET A 184 -13.05 -4.72 -9.18
C MET A 184 -13.61 -4.75 -10.61
N GLU A 185 -14.64 -5.56 -10.82
CA GLU A 185 -15.20 -5.81 -12.15
C GLU A 185 -15.58 -4.52 -12.89
N GLY A 186 -15.04 -4.33 -14.09
CA GLY A 186 -15.25 -3.14 -14.91
C GLY A 186 -14.26 -2.00 -14.66
N LEU A 187 -13.48 -2.05 -13.59
CA LEU A 187 -12.42 -1.06 -13.32
C LEU A 187 -11.29 -1.18 -14.35
N TRP A 188 -10.93 -0.06 -14.94
CA TRP A 188 -9.72 0.07 -15.74
C TRP A 188 -8.96 1.35 -15.39
N LEU A 189 -7.64 1.32 -15.53
CA LEU A 189 -6.74 2.42 -15.23
C LEU A 189 -5.80 2.66 -16.41
N LYS A 190 -5.75 3.86 -16.96
CA LYS A 190 -4.65 4.25 -17.84
C LYS A 190 -3.39 4.43 -17.01
N VAL A 191 -2.38 3.62 -17.24
CA VAL A 191 -1.13 3.66 -16.48
C VAL A 191 -0.46 5.02 -16.58
N ASP A 192 -0.57 5.67 -17.72
CA ASP A 192 0.00 7.00 -17.97
C ASP A 192 -0.63 8.12 -17.12
N TRP A 193 -1.81 7.91 -16.53
CA TRP A 193 -2.36 8.87 -15.59
C TRP A 193 -1.48 9.04 -14.35
N LEU A 194 -0.79 7.97 -13.92
CA LEU A 194 0.07 7.97 -12.73
C LEU A 194 1.30 8.87 -12.88
N TRP A 195 1.66 9.22 -14.13
CA TRP A 195 2.87 9.97 -14.47
C TRP A 195 2.61 11.40 -14.96
N GLN A 196 1.35 11.83 -14.96
CA GLN A 196 0.99 13.19 -15.34
C GLN A 196 1.30 14.19 -14.21
N ASP A 197 1.75 15.39 -14.58
CA ASP A 197 1.93 16.51 -13.66
C ASP A 197 1.23 17.76 -14.24
N PRO A 198 0.10 18.19 -13.63
CA PRO A 198 -0.62 17.57 -12.52
C PRO A 198 -1.31 16.24 -12.91
N LEU A 199 -1.53 15.39 -11.91
CA LEU A 199 -2.35 14.19 -12.08
C LEU A 199 -3.75 14.55 -12.59
N PRO A 200 -4.45 13.66 -13.33
CA PRO A 200 -5.81 13.90 -13.77
C PRO A 200 -6.73 14.18 -12.58
N THR A 201 -7.71 15.04 -12.79
CA THR A 201 -8.73 15.25 -11.75
C THR A 201 -9.64 14.03 -11.65
N LEU A 202 -10.15 13.74 -10.44
CA LEU A 202 -11.15 12.68 -10.23
C LEU A 202 -12.29 12.82 -11.25
N MET A 203 -12.85 14.03 -11.41
CA MET A 203 -13.96 14.27 -12.32
C MET A 203 -13.64 13.97 -13.79
N SER A 204 -12.39 14.19 -14.25
CA SER A 204 -12.00 13.85 -15.62
C SER A 204 -12.00 12.35 -15.86
N VAL A 205 -11.49 11.60 -14.89
CA VAL A 205 -11.46 10.13 -14.96
C VAL A 205 -12.89 9.55 -14.88
N LEU A 206 -13.72 10.04 -13.98
CA LEU A 206 -15.10 9.59 -13.85
C LEU A 206 -15.93 9.83 -15.12
N LYS A 207 -15.64 10.92 -15.85
CA LYS A 207 -16.23 11.16 -17.18
C LYS A 207 -15.75 10.14 -18.21
N GLU A 208 -14.45 9.81 -18.22
CA GLU A 208 -13.92 8.76 -19.11
C GLU A 208 -14.52 7.38 -18.79
N TRP A 209 -14.81 7.10 -17.53
CA TRP A 209 -15.49 5.89 -17.10
C TRP A 209 -17.01 5.90 -17.38
N GLY A 210 -17.57 7.05 -17.77
CA GLY A 210 -18.99 7.23 -18.01
C GLY A 210 -19.86 7.22 -16.74
N LEU A 211 -19.26 7.39 -15.58
CA LEU A 211 -19.94 7.39 -14.27
C LEU A 211 -20.56 8.74 -13.92
N VAL A 212 -20.11 9.81 -14.59
CA VAL A 212 -20.65 11.18 -14.44
C VAL A 212 -20.76 11.86 -15.80
N LYS A 213 -21.68 12.86 -15.93
CA LYS A 213 -21.93 13.63 -17.15
C LYS A 213 -21.02 14.84 -17.30
#